data_732a55f3d59117c8c04f6422ac367f9d
#
_entry.id   732a55f3d59117c8c04f6422ac367f9d
#
_cell.length_a   1.000
_cell.length_b   1.000
_cell.length_c   1.000
_cell.angle_alpha   90.00
_cell.angle_beta   90.00
_cell.angle_gamma   90.00
#
_symmetry.space_group_name_H-M   'P 1'
#
loop_
_entity.id
_entity.type
_entity.pdbx_description
1 polymer ?
#
loop_
_entity_poly.entity_id
_entity_poly.type
_entity_poly.pdbx_seq_one_letter_code
_entity_poly.pdbx_strand_id
1 'polypeptide(L)'
;DVYELDAASRTGVDNVREEIINSVNFAPVRGKYKIYIIDEAQKLTLQAQNALLKTIEEPPAYAVILLLTENAEILLPTIRSRCVMLKLRNIKDQLIKKYLMEQMEIPDYKADVCVAFAQGNMGRAIMLATSEHFNEIKEEAVHLLREINDMDVDALEAAVKRVVSYKMNITDYLDVISVWYRDVLIYKATKNVDQVVFSDQLRFIKDRASKSSYEGIENILDGIEKAKARLKANVNFELTMELLLLTIKEN
;
A
#
# COMPACT_ATOMS: atom_id res chain seq x y z
N ASP A 1 -11.81 -16.30 -23.99
CA ASP A 1 -12.55 -16.61 -22.75
C ASP A 1 -11.58 -16.45 -21.59
N VAL A 2 -11.94 -15.65 -20.57
CA VAL A 2 -11.14 -15.41 -19.37
C VAL A 2 -11.96 -15.85 -18.15
N TYR A 3 -11.34 -16.63 -17.29
CA TYR A 3 -11.90 -17.14 -16.04
C TYR A 3 -10.99 -16.72 -14.88
N GLU A 4 -11.55 -16.13 -13.86
CA GLU A 4 -10.82 -15.63 -12.70
C GLU A 4 -11.31 -16.33 -11.43
N LEU A 5 -10.38 -16.92 -10.69
CA LEU A 5 -10.61 -17.60 -9.42
C LEU A 5 -9.82 -16.87 -8.33
N ASP A 6 -10.51 -16.30 -7.36
CA ASP A 6 -9.90 -15.78 -6.14
C ASP A 6 -9.71 -16.92 -5.14
N ALA A 7 -8.47 -17.36 -4.97
CA ALA A 7 -8.13 -18.42 -4.02
C ALA A 7 -8.20 -17.97 -2.54
N ALA A 8 -8.35 -16.66 -2.24
CA ALA A 8 -8.59 -16.21 -0.87
C ALA A 8 -9.98 -16.60 -0.38
N SER A 9 -10.98 -16.53 -1.26
CA SER A 9 -12.38 -16.87 -0.96
C SER A 9 -12.73 -18.32 -1.34
N ARG A 10 -12.00 -18.95 -2.26
CA ARG A 10 -12.29 -20.26 -2.86
C ARG A 10 -11.06 -21.17 -2.83
N THR A 11 -10.63 -21.54 -1.62
CA THR A 11 -9.39 -22.31 -1.38
C THR A 11 -9.50 -23.81 -1.69
N GLY A 12 -10.71 -24.33 -1.80
CA GLY A 12 -10.99 -25.77 -1.84
C GLY A 12 -10.77 -26.44 -3.20
N VAL A 13 -10.54 -27.75 -3.16
CA VAL A 13 -10.32 -28.57 -4.37
C VAL A 13 -11.54 -28.60 -5.29
N ASP A 14 -12.75 -28.51 -4.74
CA ASP A 14 -13.98 -28.58 -5.54
C ASP A 14 -14.15 -27.33 -6.42
N ASN A 15 -13.83 -26.14 -5.91
CA ASN A 15 -13.83 -24.91 -6.70
C ASN A 15 -12.84 -25.00 -7.89
N VAL A 16 -11.63 -25.51 -7.63
CA VAL A 16 -10.62 -25.72 -8.69
C VAL A 16 -11.09 -26.74 -9.73
N ARG A 17 -11.74 -27.83 -9.29
CA ARG A 17 -12.29 -28.83 -10.21
C ARG A 17 -13.41 -28.27 -11.09
N GLU A 18 -14.37 -27.58 -10.48
CA GLU A 18 -15.53 -27.03 -11.20
C GLU A 18 -15.13 -25.94 -12.18
N GLU A 19 -14.33 -24.98 -11.75
CA GLU A 19 -14.03 -23.79 -12.52
C GLU A 19 -12.90 -23.98 -13.53
N ILE A 20 -11.93 -24.86 -13.25
CA ILE A 20 -10.74 -25.04 -14.09
C ILE A 20 -10.71 -26.44 -14.73
N ILE A 21 -10.59 -27.48 -13.91
CA ILE A 21 -10.27 -28.84 -14.42
C ILE A 21 -11.37 -29.36 -15.33
N ASN A 22 -12.64 -29.19 -14.96
CA ASN A 22 -13.77 -29.64 -15.77
C ASN A 22 -13.94 -28.81 -17.05
N SER A 23 -13.55 -27.54 -17.01
CA SER A 23 -13.77 -26.61 -18.12
C SER A 23 -12.59 -26.53 -19.09
N VAL A 24 -11.37 -26.86 -18.66
CA VAL A 24 -10.15 -26.67 -19.47
C VAL A 24 -10.11 -27.54 -20.73
N ASN A 25 -10.73 -28.70 -20.70
CA ASN A 25 -10.76 -29.63 -21.84
C ASN A 25 -11.70 -29.21 -22.99
N PHE A 26 -12.54 -28.20 -22.76
CA PHE A 26 -13.41 -27.67 -23.81
C PHE A 26 -12.74 -26.48 -24.49
N ALA A 27 -12.73 -26.45 -25.82
CA ALA A 27 -12.17 -25.36 -26.61
C ALA A 27 -12.83 -24.00 -26.26
N PRO A 28 -12.12 -22.88 -26.43
CA PRO A 28 -12.69 -21.56 -26.22
C PRO A 28 -13.87 -21.30 -27.16
N VAL A 29 -14.88 -20.60 -26.67
CA VAL A 29 -16.08 -20.22 -27.46
C VAL A 29 -15.79 -18.95 -28.26
N ARG A 30 -14.99 -18.04 -27.70
CA ARG A 30 -14.61 -16.76 -28.30
C ARG A 30 -13.10 -16.59 -28.23
N GLY A 31 -12.45 -16.38 -29.37
CA GLY A 31 -11.01 -16.16 -29.41
C GLY A 31 -10.15 -17.41 -29.52
N LYS A 32 -8.83 -17.23 -29.52
CA LYS A 32 -7.84 -18.31 -29.70
C LYS A 32 -7.44 -19.02 -28.42
N TYR A 33 -7.56 -18.34 -27.28
CA TYR A 33 -7.08 -18.82 -26.00
C TYR A 33 -8.17 -18.81 -24.94
N LYS A 34 -8.04 -19.73 -24.00
CA LYS A 34 -8.82 -19.84 -22.79
C LYS A 34 -7.88 -19.55 -21.61
N ILE A 35 -8.10 -18.44 -20.92
CA ILE A 35 -7.19 -17.93 -19.90
C ILE A 35 -7.81 -18.15 -18.53
N TYR A 36 -7.07 -18.79 -17.65
CA TYR A 36 -7.42 -19.00 -16.26
C TYR A 36 -6.47 -18.17 -15.39
N ILE A 37 -7.00 -17.28 -14.58
CA ILE A 37 -6.27 -16.45 -13.63
C ILE A 37 -6.63 -16.95 -12.23
N ILE A 38 -5.66 -17.45 -11.50
CA ILE A 38 -5.82 -17.85 -10.10
C ILE A 38 -5.11 -16.81 -9.25
N ASP A 39 -5.89 -15.91 -8.67
CA ASP A 39 -5.35 -14.89 -7.77
C ASP A 39 -5.11 -15.47 -6.37
N GLU A 40 -4.13 -14.92 -5.67
CA GLU A 40 -3.66 -15.39 -4.36
C GLU A 40 -3.41 -16.93 -4.31
N ALA A 41 -2.81 -17.48 -5.36
CA ALA A 41 -2.62 -18.92 -5.53
C ALA A 41 -1.92 -19.62 -4.35
N GLN A 42 -1.16 -18.89 -3.52
CA GLN A 42 -0.56 -19.37 -2.28
C GLN A 42 -1.60 -19.78 -1.22
N LYS A 43 -2.86 -19.35 -1.34
CA LYS A 43 -3.94 -19.72 -0.42
C LYS A 43 -4.68 -20.99 -0.80
N LEU A 44 -4.40 -21.55 -1.98
CA LEU A 44 -4.94 -22.84 -2.37
C LEU A 44 -4.51 -23.94 -1.40
N THR A 45 -5.45 -24.78 -0.99
CA THR A 45 -5.14 -25.97 -0.19
C THR A 45 -4.17 -26.88 -0.93
N LEU A 46 -3.40 -27.69 -0.20
CA LEU A 46 -2.49 -28.68 -0.78
C LEU A 46 -3.22 -29.64 -1.74
N GLN A 47 -4.45 -30.00 -1.44
CA GLN A 47 -5.28 -30.87 -2.28
C GLN A 47 -5.67 -30.15 -3.59
N ALA A 48 -6.00 -28.87 -3.53
CA ALA A 48 -6.32 -28.06 -4.72
C ALA A 48 -5.08 -27.88 -5.61
N GLN A 49 -3.92 -27.60 -5.03
CA GLN A 49 -2.65 -27.52 -5.75
C GLN A 49 -2.31 -28.84 -6.44
N ASN A 50 -2.47 -29.99 -5.76
CA ASN A 50 -2.24 -31.31 -6.36
C ASN A 50 -3.24 -31.63 -7.48
N ALA A 51 -4.48 -31.22 -7.36
CA ALA A 51 -5.50 -31.41 -8.41
C ALA A 51 -5.16 -30.67 -9.70
N LEU A 52 -4.53 -29.47 -9.58
CA LEU A 52 -4.09 -28.69 -10.74
C LEU A 52 -2.88 -29.27 -11.47
N LEU A 53 -2.07 -30.12 -10.83
CA LEU A 53 -0.80 -30.60 -11.42
C LEU A 53 -0.99 -31.22 -12.79
N LYS A 54 -1.97 -32.11 -12.98
CA LYS A 54 -2.21 -32.76 -14.27
C LYS A 54 -2.53 -31.75 -15.38
N THR A 55 -3.32 -30.75 -15.04
CA THR A 55 -3.70 -29.68 -15.99
C THR A 55 -2.53 -28.77 -16.35
N ILE A 56 -1.62 -28.55 -15.38
CA ILE A 56 -0.41 -27.72 -15.58
C ILE A 56 0.67 -28.53 -16.34
N GLU A 57 0.73 -29.86 -16.18
CA GLU A 57 1.68 -30.74 -16.87
C GLU A 57 1.37 -30.83 -18.39
N GLU A 58 0.10 -31.04 -18.71
CA GLU A 58 -0.36 -31.26 -20.09
C GLU A 58 -1.54 -30.33 -20.43
N PRO A 59 -1.32 -29.02 -20.46
CA PRO A 59 -2.39 -28.10 -20.79
C PRO A 59 -2.76 -28.22 -22.28
N PRO A 60 -4.05 -28.11 -22.62
CA PRO A 60 -4.46 -27.97 -24.04
C PRO A 60 -3.76 -26.75 -24.67
N ALA A 61 -3.40 -26.85 -25.95
CA ALA A 61 -2.63 -25.81 -26.67
C ALA A 61 -3.28 -24.42 -26.64
N TYR A 62 -4.58 -24.35 -26.39
CA TYR A 62 -5.32 -23.09 -26.25
C TYR A 62 -5.46 -22.60 -24.79
N ALA A 63 -5.04 -23.37 -23.79
CA ALA A 63 -5.18 -23.00 -22.40
C ALA A 63 -3.95 -22.25 -21.89
N VAL A 64 -4.19 -21.14 -21.19
CA VAL A 64 -3.17 -20.38 -20.48
C VAL A 64 -3.58 -20.30 -19.01
N ILE A 65 -2.71 -20.73 -18.11
CA ILE A 65 -2.96 -20.69 -16.66
C ILE A 65 -1.98 -19.72 -16.02
N LEU A 66 -2.51 -18.67 -15.39
CA LEU A 66 -1.76 -17.66 -14.67
C LEU A 66 -1.97 -17.87 -13.17
N LEU A 67 -0.90 -18.18 -12.45
CA LEU A 67 -0.89 -18.27 -10.99
C LEU A 67 -0.29 -16.98 -10.43
N LEU A 68 -1.11 -16.13 -9.83
CA LEU A 68 -0.65 -14.90 -9.19
C LEU A 68 -0.35 -15.18 -7.71
N THR A 69 0.81 -14.77 -7.24
CA THR A 69 1.23 -15.01 -5.85
C THR A 69 2.23 -13.97 -5.39
N GLU A 70 2.12 -13.56 -4.14
CA GLU A 70 3.12 -12.71 -3.49
C GLU A 70 4.40 -13.48 -3.13
N ASN A 71 4.25 -14.77 -2.83
CA ASN A 71 5.37 -15.66 -2.47
C ASN A 71 5.24 -17.02 -3.17
N ALA A 72 6.03 -17.20 -4.22
CA ALA A 72 6.04 -18.45 -4.98
C ALA A 72 6.59 -19.65 -4.17
N GLU A 73 7.34 -19.44 -3.08
CA GLU A 73 7.90 -20.52 -2.26
C GLU A 73 6.84 -21.33 -1.52
N ILE A 74 5.64 -20.77 -1.33
CA ILE A 74 4.49 -21.44 -0.70
C ILE A 74 3.84 -22.45 -1.65
N LEU A 75 3.97 -22.24 -2.97
CA LEU A 75 3.47 -23.19 -3.95
C LEU A 75 4.32 -24.47 -3.98
N LEU A 76 3.66 -25.60 -4.27
CA LEU A 76 4.36 -26.87 -4.40
C LEU A 76 5.54 -26.77 -5.37
N PRO A 77 6.71 -27.35 -5.05
CA PRO A 77 7.85 -27.41 -5.95
C PRO A 77 7.52 -28.03 -7.31
N THR A 78 6.58 -28.99 -7.31
CA THR A 78 6.06 -29.65 -8.53
C THR A 78 5.28 -28.71 -9.43
N ILE A 79 4.54 -27.72 -8.90
CA ILE A 79 3.91 -26.66 -9.68
C ILE A 79 4.97 -25.70 -10.22
N ARG A 80 5.85 -25.22 -9.34
CA ARG A 80 6.90 -24.25 -9.72
C ARG A 80 7.81 -24.76 -10.83
N SER A 81 8.14 -26.05 -10.83
CA SER A 81 9.00 -26.64 -11.86
C SER A 81 8.34 -26.73 -13.25
N ARG A 82 7.02 -26.57 -13.32
CA ARG A 82 6.22 -26.66 -14.57
C ARG A 82 5.71 -25.29 -15.04
N CYS A 83 5.95 -24.26 -14.25
CA CYS A 83 5.55 -22.89 -14.57
C CYS A 83 6.74 -22.02 -14.97
N VAL A 84 6.52 -21.11 -15.89
CA VAL A 84 7.46 -20.02 -16.15
C VAL A 84 7.25 -18.94 -15.10
N MET A 85 8.26 -18.68 -14.27
CA MET A 85 8.18 -17.66 -13.22
C MET A 85 8.49 -16.28 -13.77
N LEU A 86 7.50 -15.39 -13.72
CA LEU A 86 7.64 -13.98 -14.07
C LEU A 86 7.65 -13.15 -12.80
N LYS A 87 8.82 -12.63 -12.42
CA LYS A 87 8.94 -11.73 -11.26
C LYS A 87 8.58 -10.30 -11.66
N LEU A 88 7.46 -9.81 -11.17
CA LEU A 88 7.08 -8.42 -11.29
C LEU A 88 7.93 -7.57 -10.33
N ARG A 89 8.30 -6.38 -10.77
CA ARG A 89 9.08 -5.42 -9.99
C ARG A 89 8.31 -4.13 -9.86
N ASN A 90 8.58 -3.41 -8.77
CA ASN A 90 8.05 -2.07 -8.58
C ASN A 90 8.46 -1.18 -9.77
N ILE A 91 7.53 -0.36 -10.19
CA ILE A 91 7.74 0.62 -11.26
C ILE A 91 8.58 1.78 -10.68
N LYS A 92 9.50 2.31 -11.48
CA LYS A 92 10.30 3.47 -11.06
C LYS A 92 9.40 4.70 -10.82
N ASP A 93 9.66 5.42 -9.75
CA ASP A 93 8.88 6.59 -9.34
C ASP A 93 8.72 7.62 -10.46
N GLN A 94 9.78 7.88 -11.23
CA GLN A 94 9.75 8.79 -12.38
C GLN A 94 8.73 8.38 -13.46
N LEU A 95 8.54 7.07 -13.68
CA LEU A 95 7.58 6.57 -14.67
C LEU A 95 6.15 6.70 -14.17
N ILE A 96 5.93 6.46 -12.87
CA ILE A 96 4.63 6.67 -12.24
C ILE A 96 4.26 8.15 -12.26
N LYS A 97 5.19 9.02 -11.85
CA LYS A 97 5.00 10.47 -11.87
C LYS A 97 4.64 10.97 -13.27
N LYS A 98 5.43 10.56 -14.26
CA LYS A 98 5.17 10.90 -15.67
C LYS A 98 3.77 10.48 -16.10
N TYR A 99 3.34 9.27 -15.79
CA TYR A 99 2.01 8.77 -16.12
C TYR A 99 0.91 9.61 -15.46
N LEU A 100 1.02 9.90 -14.16
CA LEU A 100 0.05 10.71 -13.43
C LEU A 100 -0.08 12.11 -14.02
N MET A 101 1.03 12.73 -14.39
CA MET A 101 1.04 14.09 -14.95
C MET A 101 0.54 14.13 -16.40
N GLU A 102 1.01 13.23 -17.27
CA GLU A 102 0.73 13.29 -18.71
C GLU A 102 -0.59 12.63 -19.10
N GLN A 103 -1.01 11.56 -18.41
CA GLN A 103 -2.21 10.80 -18.76
C GLN A 103 -3.42 11.13 -17.88
N MET A 104 -3.17 11.60 -16.65
CA MET A 104 -4.23 11.90 -15.69
C MET A 104 -4.31 13.39 -15.34
N GLU A 105 -3.43 14.23 -15.91
CA GLU A 105 -3.39 15.67 -15.69
C GLU A 105 -3.24 16.07 -14.19
N ILE A 106 -2.59 15.20 -13.40
CA ILE A 106 -2.37 15.44 -11.98
C ILE A 106 -1.24 16.47 -11.82
N PRO A 107 -1.43 17.53 -11.02
CA PRO A 107 -0.39 18.52 -10.75
C PRO A 107 0.87 17.90 -10.15
N ASP A 108 2.04 18.46 -10.48
CA ASP A 108 3.36 17.95 -10.09
C ASP A 108 3.48 17.65 -8.58
N TYR A 109 3.15 18.62 -7.73
CA TYR A 109 3.20 18.47 -6.27
C TYR A 109 2.29 17.34 -5.74
N LYS A 110 1.12 17.12 -6.37
CA LYS A 110 0.20 16.04 -6.00
C LYS A 110 0.72 14.70 -6.49
N ALA A 111 1.32 14.68 -7.69
CA ALA A 111 1.91 13.47 -8.24
C ALA A 111 3.08 12.98 -7.36
N ASP A 112 3.94 13.86 -6.84
CA ASP A 112 5.02 13.51 -5.93
C ASP A 112 4.51 12.83 -4.66
N VAL A 113 3.45 13.36 -4.05
CA VAL A 113 2.81 12.72 -2.90
C VAL A 113 2.30 11.34 -3.27
N CYS A 114 1.51 11.21 -4.34
CA CYS A 114 0.97 9.90 -4.76
C CYS A 114 2.07 8.87 -5.03
N VAL A 115 3.16 9.26 -5.67
CA VAL A 115 4.33 8.40 -5.95
C VAL A 115 4.98 7.91 -4.66
N ALA A 116 5.23 8.80 -3.71
CA ALA A 116 5.86 8.46 -2.44
C ALA A 116 5.05 7.41 -1.66
N PHE A 117 3.71 7.54 -1.66
CA PHE A 117 2.81 6.59 -0.99
C PHE A 117 2.57 5.31 -1.80
N ALA A 118 2.71 5.34 -3.12
CA ALA A 118 2.50 4.18 -3.97
C ALA A 118 3.64 3.16 -3.92
N GLN A 119 4.85 3.57 -3.53
CA GLN A 119 6.01 2.69 -3.39
C GLN A 119 6.25 1.80 -4.63
N GLY A 120 6.12 2.38 -5.81
CA GLY A 120 6.31 1.67 -7.08
C GLY A 120 5.09 0.89 -7.59
N ASN A 121 3.93 0.99 -6.92
CA ASN A 121 2.67 0.39 -7.35
C ASN A 121 1.82 1.39 -8.14
N MET A 122 1.69 1.19 -9.46
CA MET A 122 0.92 2.07 -10.35
C MET A 122 -0.56 2.13 -9.97
N GLY A 123 -1.18 0.99 -9.66
CA GLY A 123 -2.60 0.95 -9.29
C GLY A 123 -2.88 1.76 -8.02
N ARG A 124 -2.00 1.63 -7.01
CA ARG A 124 -2.09 2.44 -5.78
C ARG A 124 -1.88 3.92 -6.08
N ALA A 125 -0.93 4.27 -6.93
CA ALA A 125 -0.70 5.66 -7.32
C ALA A 125 -1.93 6.31 -7.97
N ILE A 126 -2.58 5.59 -8.89
CA ILE A 126 -3.81 6.03 -9.55
C ILE A 126 -4.94 6.20 -8.54
N MET A 127 -5.13 5.21 -7.66
CA MET A 127 -6.14 5.26 -6.61
C MET A 127 -5.96 6.48 -5.70
N LEU A 128 -4.73 6.73 -5.22
CA LEU A 128 -4.42 7.87 -4.37
C LEU A 128 -4.65 9.20 -5.08
N ALA A 129 -4.30 9.28 -6.37
CA ALA A 129 -4.47 10.51 -7.18
C ALA A 129 -5.94 10.89 -7.39
N THR A 130 -6.84 9.90 -7.45
CA THR A 130 -8.28 10.08 -7.68
C THR A 130 -9.12 10.06 -6.41
N SER A 131 -8.57 9.65 -5.26
CA SER A 131 -9.29 9.54 -4.00
C SER A 131 -9.47 10.91 -3.34
N GLU A 132 -10.71 11.37 -3.24
CA GLU A 132 -11.05 12.56 -2.42
C GLU A 132 -10.76 12.30 -0.94
N HIS A 133 -11.10 11.11 -0.46
CA HIS A 133 -10.89 10.72 0.92
C HIS A 133 -9.41 10.72 1.35
N PHE A 134 -8.49 10.27 0.47
CA PHE A 134 -7.06 10.38 0.76
C PHE A 134 -6.61 11.85 0.85
N ASN A 135 -7.15 12.73 0.01
CA ASN A 135 -6.84 14.15 0.09
C ASN A 135 -7.34 14.76 1.42
N GLU A 136 -8.54 14.38 1.90
CA GLU A 136 -9.07 14.82 3.20
C GLU A 136 -8.15 14.36 4.35
N ILE A 137 -7.74 13.09 4.35
CA ILE A 137 -6.78 12.54 5.33
C ILE A 137 -5.47 13.33 5.32
N LYS A 138 -4.93 13.58 4.13
CA LYS A 138 -3.68 14.33 3.97
C LYS A 138 -3.81 15.75 4.51
N GLU A 139 -4.87 16.47 4.14
CA GLU A 139 -5.07 17.85 4.59
C GLU A 139 -5.25 17.93 6.11
N GLU A 140 -6.03 17.03 6.72
CA GLU A 140 -6.23 17.01 8.17
C GLU A 140 -4.93 16.65 8.91
N ALA A 141 -4.17 15.67 8.45
CA ALA A 141 -2.91 15.31 9.06
C ALA A 141 -1.88 16.45 8.98
N VAL A 142 -1.79 17.11 7.83
CA VAL A 142 -0.91 18.27 7.65
C VAL A 142 -1.37 19.45 8.50
N HIS A 143 -2.69 19.69 8.60
CA HIS A 143 -3.24 20.72 9.46
C HIS A 143 -2.87 20.49 10.94
N LEU A 144 -3.05 19.26 11.41
CA LEU A 144 -2.63 18.86 12.77
C LEU A 144 -1.14 19.16 13.00
N LEU A 145 -0.27 18.78 12.07
CA LEU A 145 1.18 18.96 12.20
C LEU A 145 1.62 20.42 12.22
N ARG A 146 0.86 21.32 11.58
CA ARG A 146 1.13 22.76 11.63
C ARG A 146 0.82 23.37 13.02
N GLU A 147 -0.20 22.88 13.69
CA GLU A 147 -0.74 23.47 14.90
C GLU A 147 -0.29 22.79 16.18
N ILE A 148 0.19 21.54 16.12
CA ILE A 148 0.41 20.68 17.28
C ILE A 148 1.33 21.29 18.34
N ASN A 149 2.29 22.12 17.96
CA ASN A 149 3.22 22.75 18.90
C ASN A 149 2.55 23.81 19.77
N ASP A 150 1.54 24.48 19.22
CA ASP A 150 0.85 25.60 19.87
C ASP A 150 -0.43 25.12 20.60
N MET A 151 -0.81 23.83 20.48
CA MET A 151 -1.98 23.24 21.14
C MET A 151 -1.78 23.19 22.65
N ASP A 152 -2.78 23.58 23.42
CA ASP A 152 -2.89 23.25 24.84
C ASP A 152 -3.45 21.81 25.03
N VAL A 153 -3.70 21.43 26.28
CA VAL A 153 -4.20 20.08 26.62
C VAL A 153 -5.58 19.84 26.01
N ASP A 154 -6.47 20.82 26.09
CA ASP A 154 -7.84 20.71 25.60
C ASP A 154 -7.86 20.62 24.05
N ALA A 155 -7.02 21.39 23.37
CA ALA A 155 -6.85 21.34 21.93
C ALA A 155 -6.26 20.00 21.46
N LEU A 156 -5.32 19.42 22.25
CA LEU A 156 -4.76 18.11 21.96
C LEU A 156 -5.82 17.00 22.09
N GLU A 157 -6.63 17.03 23.15
CA GLU A 157 -7.75 16.09 23.31
C GLU A 157 -8.76 16.21 22.18
N ALA A 158 -9.10 17.43 21.76
CA ALA A 158 -9.96 17.68 20.62
C ALA A 158 -9.35 17.14 19.30
N ALA A 159 -8.01 17.26 19.14
CA ALA A 159 -7.30 16.69 18.00
C ALA A 159 -7.39 15.15 17.98
N VAL A 160 -7.19 14.47 19.13
CA VAL A 160 -7.38 13.02 19.24
C VAL A 160 -8.79 12.61 18.79
N LYS A 161 -9.83 13.33 19.27
CA LYS A 161 -11.22 13.06 18.86
C LYS A 161 -11.46 13.24 17.37
N ARG A 162 -10.82 14.22 16.71
CA ARG A 162 -10.85 14.37 15.25
C ARG A 162 -10.21 13.18 14.55
N VAL A 163 -9.06 12.72 15.01
CA VAL A 163 -8.35 11.57 14.43
C VAL A 163 -9.17 10.27 14.54
N VAL A 164 -10.06 10.14 15.55
CA VAL A 164 -10.98 8.99 15.68
C VAL A 164 -11.88 8.84 14.44
N SER A 165 -12.27 9.93 13.78
CA SER A 165 -13.08 9.86 12.55
C SER A 165 -12.35 9.16 11.39
N TYR A 166 -11.02 9.12 11.42
CA TYR A 166 -10.16 8.45 10.43
C TYR A 166 -9.71 7.04 10.86
N LYS A 167 -10.31 6.48 11.91
CA LYS A 167 -9.92 5.17 12.47
C LYS A 167 -9.84 4.05 11.43
N MET A 168 -10.74 4.03 10.47
CA MET A 168 -10.75 3.02 9.39
C MET A 168 -9.56 3.16 8.43
N ASN A 169 -9.02 4.36 8.29
CA ASN A 169 -7.91 4.70 7.40
C ASN A 169 -6.69 5.19 8.18
N ILE A 170 -6.58 4.79 9.44
CA ILE A 170 -5.53 5.29 10.34
C ILE A 170 -4.12 5.01 9.82
N THR A 171 -3.94 3.93 9.07
CA THR A 171 -2.65 3.61 8.46
C THR A 171 -2.23 4.69 7.48
N ASP A 172 -3.12 5.13 6.59
CA ASP A 172 -2.83 6.21 5.64
C ASP A 172 -2.55 7.53 6.37
N TYR A 173 -3.31 7.82 7.43
CA TYR A 173 -3.11 9.00 8.27
C TYR A 173 -1.72 9.02 8.91
N LEU A 174 -1.29 7.90 9.52
CA LEU A 174 0.04 7.76 10.13
C LEU A 174 1.15 7.76 9.09
N ASP A 175 0.90 7.21 7.90
CA ASP A 175 1.85 7.27 6.78
C ASP A 175 2.08 8.72 6.33
N VAL A 176 1.03 9.55 6.27
CA VAL A 176 1.18 11.00 5.97
C VAL A 176 2.10 11.67 6.99
N ILE A 177 1.87 11.45 8.28
CA ILE A 177 2.72 12.01 9.35
C ILE A 177 4.16 11.51 9.20
N SER A 178 4.35 10.22 8.92
CA SER A 178 5.67 9.60 8.75
C SER A 178 6.44 10.22 7.57
N VAL A 179 5.81 10.36 6.40
CA VAL A 179 6.44 10.98 5.22
C VAL A 179 6.75 12.45 5.47
N TRP A 180 5.89 13.17 6.16
CA TRP A 180 6.13 14.56 6.51
C TRP A 180 7.37 14.72 7.43
N TYR A 181 7.52 13.89 8.47
CA TYR A 181 8.72 13.93 9.33
C TYR A 181 9.98 13.40 8.64
N ARG A 182 9.85 12.47 7.70
CA ARG A 182 10.94 12.10 6.80
C ARG A 182 11.42 13.31 6.00
N ASP A 183 10.52 14.12 5.48
CA ASP A 183 10.86 15.33 4.75
C ASP A 183 11.56 16.37 5.66
N VAL A 184 11.10 16.50 6.92
CA VAL A 184 11.77 17.33 7.92
C VAL A 184 13.21 16.86 8.15
N LEU A 185 13.41 15.55 8.31
CA LEU A 185 14.73 14.95 8.49
C LEU A 185 15.65 15.16 7.27
N ILE A 186 15.14 14.87 6.07
CA ILE A 186 15.88 15.06 4.81
C ILE A 186 16.28 16.52 4.67
N TYR A 187 15.35 17.45 4.83
CA TYR A 187 15.67 18.87 4.73
C TYR A 187 16.67 19.32 5.82
N LYS A 188 16.52 18.83 7.05
CA LYS A 188 17.47 19.13 8.14
C LYS A 188 18.88 18.68 7.81
N ALA A 189 19.04 17.48 7.24
CA ALA A 189 20.34 16.88 6.92
C ALA A 189 20.98 17.46 5.66
N THR A 190 20.19 17.66 4.60
CA THR A 190 20.72 17.97 3.26
C THR A 190 20.53 19.41 2.83
N LYS A 191 19.56 20.13 3.39
CA LYS A 191 19.06 21.44 2.94
C LYS A 191 18.55 21.42 1.48
N ASN A 192 18.40 20.24 0.88
CA ASN A 192 17.91 20.08 -0.47
C ASN A 192 16.38 20.02 -0.48
N VAL A 193 15.75 20.93 -1.21
CA VAL A 193 14.30 21.04 -1.34
C VAL A 193 13.74 20.07 -2.38
N ASP A 194 14.56 19.63 -3.34
CA ASP A 194 14.12 18.76 -4.44
C ASP A 194 13.83 17.31 -3.97
N GLN A 195 14.27 16.97 -2.76
CA GLN A 195 14.05 15.65 -2.14
C GLN A 195 12.82 15.61 -1.22
N VAL A 196 12.16 16.76 -1.05
CA VAL A 196 10.98 16.90 -0.18
C VAL A 196 9.72 16.56 -0.97
N VAL A 197 8.93 15.62 -0.46
CA VAL A 197 7.68 15.17 -1.08
C VAL A 197 6.58 16.22 -0.92
N PHE A 198 6.44 16.79 0.30
CA PHE A 198 5.47 17.83 0.60
C PHE A 198 6.03 19.22 0.24
N SER A 199 6.29 19.44 -1.05
CA SER A 199 6.87 20.70 -1.54
C SER A 199 5.98 21.94 -1.26
N ASP A 200 4.66 21.75 -1.23
CA ASP A 200 3.66 22.76 -0.84
C ASP A 200 3.73 23.13 0.66
N GLN A 201 4.35 22.29 1.50
CA GLN A 201 4.54 22.48 2.95
C GLN A 201 5.94 22.99 3.32
N LEU A 202 6.75 23.33 2.37
CA LEU A 202 8.19 23.61 2.56
C LEU A 202 8.48 24.63 3.67
N ARG A 203 7.62 25.64 3.83
CA ARG A 203 7.76 26.66 4.90
C ARG A 203 7.69 26.02 6.28
N PHE A 204 6.70 25.16 6.51
CA PHE A 204 6.48 24.49 7.79
C PHE A 204 7.54 23.43 8.07
N ILE A 205 7.96 22.71 7.02
CA ILE A 205 9.06 21.73 7.10
C ILE A 205 10.37 22.40 7.50
N LYS A 206 10.68 23.57 6.93
CA LYS A 206 11.87 24.36 7.28
C LYS A 206 11.82 24.84 8.73
N ASP A 207 10.69 25.35 9.18
CA ASP A 207 10.49 25.82 10.54
C ASP A 207 10.68 24.66 11.52
N ARG A 208 10.01 23.53 11.27
CA ARG A 208 10.12 22.32 12.11
C ARG A 208 11.55 21.78 12.13
N ALA A 209 12.23 21.71 10.99
CA ALA A 209 13.62 21.25 10.89
C ALA A 209 14.59 22.14 11.67
N SER A 210 14.28 23.43 11.85
CA SER A 210 15.09 24.35 12.65
C SER A 210 14.89 24.15 14.17
N LYS A 211 13.68 23.81 14.59
CA LYS A 211 13.28 23.70 15.99
C LYS A 211 13.56 22.31 16.58
N SER A 212 13.31 21.22 15.83
CA SER A 212 13.50 19.86 16.32
C SER A 212 14.96 19.41 16.25
N SER A 213 15.40 18.62 17.23
CA SER A 213 16.71 17.93 17.19
C SER A 213 16.64 16.70 16.28
N TYR A 214 17.79 16.09 15.93
CA TYR A 214 17.79 14.81 15.21
C TYR A 214 17.18 13.70 16.07
N GLU A 215 17.53 13.64 17.36
CA GLU A 215 16.97 12.70 18.32
C GLU A 215 15.45 12.87 18.47
N GLY A 216 14.96 14.13 18.53
CA GLY A 216 13.51 14.38 18.58
C GLY A 216 12.77 13.87 17.33
N ILE A 217 13.33 14.07 16.14
CA ILE A 217 12.73 13.54 14.90
C ILE A 217 12.76 12.00 14.90
N GLU A 218 13.83 11.37 15.35
CA GLU A 218 13.95 9.92 15.49
C GLU A 218 12.90 9.38 16.47
N ASN A 219 12.75 10.02 17.65
CA ASN A 219 11.72 9.66 18.64
C ASN A 219 10.30 9.73 18.07
N ILE A 220 10.01 10.73 17.22
CA ILE A 220 8.71 10.86 16.58
C ILE A 220 8.49 9.73 15.56
N LEU A 221 9.47 9.44 14.71
CA LEU A 221 9.38 8.36 13.72
C LEU A 221 9.19 6.99 14.39
N ASP A 222 9.95 6.72 15.45
CA ASP A 222 9.79 5.53 16.29
C ASP A 222 8.42 5.49 16.98
N GLY A 223 7.92 6.63 17.44
CA GLY A 223 6.60 6.79 18.03
C GLY A 223 5.49 6.40 17.05
N ILE A 224 5.62 6.80 15.79
CA ILE A 224 4.67 6.45 14.72
C ILE A 224 4.66 4.93 14.50
N GLU A 225 5.84 4.30 14.39
CA GLU A 225 5.90 2.84 14.18
C GLU A 225 5.38 2.07 15.41
N LYS A 226 5.63 2.54 16.62
CA LYS A 226 5.03 1.99 17.85
C LYS A 226 3.50 2.14 17.85
N ALA A 227 2.98 3.29 17.39
CA ALA A 227 1.54 3.51 17.29
C ALA A 227 0.90 2.54 16.28
N LYS A 228 1.48 2.38 15.07
CA LYS A 228 1.04 1.39 14.08
C LYS A 228 1.00 -0.03 14.66
N ALA A 229 2.06 -0.45 15.36
CA ALA A 229 2.13 -1.76 15.97
C ALA A 229 1.06 -1.97 17.06
N ARG A 230 0.82 -0.96 17.93
CA ARG A 230 -0.21 -1.01 18.97
C ARG A 230 -1.62 -1.09 18.37
N LEU A 231 -1.91 -0.30 17.36
CA LEU A 231 -3.21 -0.30 16.67
C LEU A 231 -3.47 -1.64 15.97
N LYS A 232 -2.44 -2.24 15.34
CA LYS A 232 -2.51 -3.59 14.76
C LYS A 232 -2.77 -4.66 15.83
N ALA A 233 -2.27 -4.47 17.05
CA ALA A 233 -2.52 -5.33 18.20
C ALA A 233 -3.83 -5.03 18.94
N ASN A 234 -4.73 -4.19 18.36
CA ASN A 234 -6.00 -3.77 18.94
C ASN A 234 -5.88 -3.10 20.35
N VAL A 235 -4.78 -2.39 20.59
CA VAL A 235 -4.64 -1.53 21.78
C VAL A 235 -5.62 -0.35 21.66
N ASN A 236 -6.01 0.23 22.81
CA ASN A 236 -6.92 1.37 22.83
C ASN A 236 -6.46 2.48 21.88
N PHE A 237 -7.36 2.87 20.98
CA PHE A 237 -7.08 3.79 19.89
C PHE A 237 -6.75 5.19 20.42
N GLU A 238 -7.62 5.75 21.26
CA GLU A 238 -7.47 7.12 21.75
C GLU A 238 -6.18 7.29 22.55
N LEU A 239 -5.91 6.36 23.49
CA LEU A 239 -4.66 6.37 24.26
C LEU A 239 -3.43 6.24 23.36
N THR A 240 -3.48 5.42 22.31
CA THR A 240 -2.36 5.28 21.39
C THR A 240 -2.09 6.57 20.61
N MET A 241 -3.14 7.24 20.16
CA MET A 241 -3.01 8.50 19.43
C MET A 241 -2.59 9.64 20.36
N GLU A 242 -3.12 9.70 21.59
CA GLU A 242 -2.73 10.68 22.59
C GLU A 242 -1.22 10.61 22.89
N LEU A 243 -0.70 9.39 23.14
CA LEU A 243 0.73 9.18 23.36
C LEU A 243 1.58 9.59 22.15
N LEU A 244 1.12 9.33 20.94
CA LEU A 244 1.81 9.75 19.73
C LEU A 244 1.82 11.27 19.59
N LEU A 245 0.66 11.94 19.76
CA LEU A 245 0.57 13.39 19.62
C LEU A 245 1.39 14.12 20.70
N LEU A 246 1.42 13.59 21.93
CA LEU A 246 2.32 14.09 22.99
C LEU A 246 3.79 13.94 22.58
N THR A 247 4.17 12.76 22.06
CA THR A 247 5.55 12.54 21.57
C THR A 247 5.92 13.55 20.48
N ILE A 248 5.00 13.84 19.55
CA ILE A 248 5.22 14.82 18.48
C ILE A 248 5.36 16.23 19.05
N LYS A 249 4.55 16.60 20.03
CA LYS A 249 4.55 17.93 20.63
C LYS A 249 5.82 18.21 21.45
N GLU A 250 6.34 17.20 22.16
CA GLU A 250 7.49 17.33 23.05
C GLU A 250 8.85 17.36 22.32
N ASN A 251 8.91 16.93 21.06
CA ASN A 251 10.12 16.79 20.26
C ASN A 251 10.11 17.70 19.02
#